data_79d9cda6c0e1ab66e9a4e64c1b117dae
#
_entry.id   79d9cda6c0e1ab66e9a4e64c1b117dae
#
_cell.length_a   1.000
_cell.length_b   1.000
_cell.length_c   1.000
_cell.angle_alpha   90.00
_cell.angle_beta   90.00
_cell.angle_gamma   90.00
#
_symmetry.space_group_name_H-M   'P 1'
#
loop_
_entity.id
_entity.type
_entity.pdbx_description
1 polymer ?
#
loop_
_entity_poly.entity_id
_entity_poly.type
_entity_poly.pdbx_seq_one_letter_code
_entity_poly.pdbx_strand_id
1 'polypeptide(L)'
;FSPDRCCVVVRGERLCAALQHLPYTLSLWGGEEPMSYWAGLSTYPEERGRGFMGALMTHAFTLLCRRGFLLVSLIPAEKSLYDYYGRFGFETAFYCRKYLYEINGVLPASDAVLDNTFDSEWLSGEWCRLTMAYSCRVLHDTDDFDVVRTDVRLAGGDVWTTSVAGTATAVAVVVPRGDSLIILDICADGEMAMVGIISALCRRYSPRRLLLSLPDGSEVGEILPSLLSGIALKSSEREASGMTRIVDAETLLGRYADAYPNRTHTIRLRDDLLPSNSGIYTIKEGRSGKQPLSLSGTDTVCDYDFDVRALTRWLFLEKIDMAPYMSLMLSE
;
A
#
# COMPACT_ATOMS: atom_id res chain seq x y z
N PHE A 1 2.69 1.77 -21.44
CA PHE A 1 3.81 2.67 -21.09
C PHE A 1 3.47 4.09 -21.57
N SER A 2 3.40 5.08 -20.67
CA SER A 2 3.17 6.48 -21.03
C SER A 2 4.44 7.29 -20.74
N PRO A 3 5.00 8.02 -21.72
CA PRO A 3 6.17 8.87 -21.50
C PRO A 3 5.94 9.92 -20.39
N ASP A 4 4.71 10.41 -20.23
CA ASP A 4 4.35 11.41 -19.23
C ASP A 4 4.46 10.89 -17.79
N ARG A 5 4.56 9.56 -17.63
CA ARG A 5 4.72 8.87 -16.34
C ARG A 5 6.17 8.46 -16.07
N CYS A 6 7.11 8.92 -16.91
CA CYS A 6 8.53 8.61 -16.74
C CYS A 6 9.33 9.86 -16.44
N CYS A 7 10.18 9.78 -15.42
CA CYS A 7 11.23 10.74 -15.17
C CYS A 7 12.59 10.09 -15.48
N VAL A 8 13.47 10.81 -16.16
CA VAL A 8 14.77 10.28 -16.57
C VAL A 8 15.89 11.28 -16.30
N VAL A 9 17.10 10.75 -16.09
CA VAL A 9 18.34 11.54 -16.11
C VAL A 9 19.12 11.16 -17.37
N VAL A 10 19.43 12.16 -18.17
CA VAL A 10 20.22 12.01 -19.40
C VAL A 10 21.50 12.84 -19.29
N ARG A 11 22.64 12.28 -19.71
CA ARG A 11 23.92 12.96 -19.80
C ARG A 11 24.42 12.89 -21.25
N GLY A 12 24.36 14.02 -21.95
CA GLY A 12 24.49 14.04 -23.40
C GLY A 12 23.34 13.26 -24.04
N GLU A 13 23.67 12.25 -24.84
CA GLU A 13 22.67 11.36 -25.48
C GLU A 13 22.43 10.06 -24.70
N ARG A 14 23.07 9.92 -23.53
CA ARG A 14 22.99 8.67 -22.74
C ARG A 14 22.00 8.77 -21.60
N LEU A 15 21.06 7.83 -21.54
CA LEU A 15 20.19 7.61 -20.40
C LEU A 15 21.03 7.07 -19.23
N CYS A 16 20.92 7.68 -18.05
CA CYS A 16 21.67 7.30 -16.85
C CYS A 16 20.79 6.66 -15.77
N ALA A 17 19.61 7.23 -15.54
CA ALA A 17 18.65 6.73 -14.56
C ALA A 17 17.23 7.01 -15.03
N ALA A 18 16.30 6.19 -14.56
CA ALA A 18 14.87 6.32 -14.84
C ALA A 18 14.03 5.92 -13.61
N LEU A 19 12.86 6.51 -13.48
CA LEU A 19 11.79 6.07 -12.61
C LEU A 19 10.44 6.26 -13.32
N GLN A 20 9.50 5.39 -13.00
CA GLN A 20 8.10 5.55 -13.41
C GLN A 20 7.27 6.02 -12.21
N HIS A 21 6.33 6.90 -12.45
CA HIS A 21 5.32 7.27 -11.48
C HIS A 21 3.94 6.87 -12.01
N LEU A 22 3.24 6.03 -11.26
CA LEU A 22 1.91 5.56 -11.57
C LEU A 22 0.92 6.30 -10.66
N PRO A 23 -0.08 6.98 -11.23
CA PRO A 23 -1.09 7.66 -10.43
C PRO A 23 -2.02 6.62 -9.81
N TYR A 24 -2.21 6.72 -8.50
CA TYR A 24 -3.19 5.97 -7.73
C TYR A 24 -3.96 6.91 -6.82
N THR A 25 -5.04 6.40 -6.27
CA THR A 25 -5.82 7.07 -5.24
C THR A 25 -5.70 6.30 -3.94
N LEU A 26 -5.41 7.00 -2.85
CA LEU A 26 -5.41 6.45 -1.51
C LEU A 26 -6.70 6.88 -0.80
N SER A 27 -7.52 5.93 -0.38
CA SER A 27 -8.59 6.23 0.58
C SER A 27 -7.94 6.50 1.94
N LEU A 28 -8.16 7.68 2.49
CA LEU A 28 -7.56 8.11 3.75
C LEU A 28 -8.53 9.01 4.50
N TRP A 29 -8.84 8.67 5.76
CA TRP A 29 -9.75 9.42 6.64
C TRP A 29 -11.12 9.73 6.04
N GLY A 30 -11.64 8.82 5.20
CA GLY A 30 -12.93 8.97 4.52
C GLY A 30 -12.89 9.84 3.25
N GLY A 31 -11.72 10.36 2.86
CA GLY A 31 -11.46 11.05 1.60
C GLY A 31 -10.68 10.19 0.62
N GLU A 32 -10.57 10.68 -0.60
CA GLU A 32 -9.76 10.10 -1.68
C GLU A 32 -8.60 11.05 -2.00
N GLU A 33 -7.38 10.60 -1.77
CA GLU A 33 -6.20 11.44 -1.87
C GLU A 33 -5.27 10.96 -3.00
N PRO A 34 -4.79 11.87 -3.85
CA PRO A 34 -3.91 11.52 -4.96
C PRO A 34 -2.54 11.05 -4.45
N MET A 35 -2.17 9.83 -4.81
CA MET A 35 -0.91 9.17 -4.49
C MET A 35 -0.19 8.77 -5.76
N SER A 36 1.13 8.98 -5.81
CA SER A 36 1.98 8.43 -6.87
C SER A 36 2.67 7.16 -6.38
N TYR A 37 2.49 6.04 -7.08
CA TYR A 37 3.30 4.85 -6.86
C TYR A 37 4.52 4.86 -7.77
N TRP A 38 5.71 4.66 -7.19
CA TRP A 38 6.96 4.64 -7.94
C TRP A 38 7.40 3.21 -8.25
N ALA A 39 7.61 2.95 -9.53
CA ALA A 39 8.08 1.67 -10.05
C ALA A 39 9.31 1.85 -10.95
N GLY A 40 10.05 0.76 -11.19
CA GLY A 40 11.13 0.73 -12.16
C GLY A 40 12.28 1.70 -11.87
N LEU A 41 12.53 2.04 -10.59
CA LEU A 41 13.65 2.91 -10.22
C LEU A 41 14.96 2.21 -10.55
N SER A 42 15.65 2.67 -11.59
CA SER A 42 16.85 2.03 -12.09
C SER A 42 17.92 3.04 -12.45
N THR A 43 19.19 2.64 -12.25
CA THR A 43 20.38 3.37 -12.71
C THR A 43 21.29 2.38 -13.38
N TYR A 44 21.77 2.72 -14.58
CA TYR A 44 22.73 1.88 -15.29
C TYR A 44 23.94 1.57 -14.40
N PRO A 45 24.45 0.33 -14.38
CA PRO A 45 25.52 -0.09 -13.46
C PRO A 45 26.73 0.84 -13.46
N GLU A 46 27.17 1.29 -14.63
CA GLU A 46 28.32 2.18 -14.84
C GLU A 46 28.05 3.64 -14.42
N GLU A 47 26.80 4.00 -14.17
CA GLU A 47 26.39 5.33 -13.72
C GLU A 47 26.01 5.36 -12.22
N ARG A 48 26.07 4.21 -11.54
CA ARG A 48 25.80 4.11 -10.10
C ARG A 48 26.86 4.87 -9.27
N GLY A 49 26.50 5.25 -8.06
CA GLY A 49 27.37 5.98 -7.14
C GLY A 49 27.60 7.46 -7.49
N ARG A 50 26.96 7.99 -8.55
CA ARG A 50 27.09 9.38 -9.00
C ARG A 50 25.95 10.29 -8.56
N GLY A 51 25.03 9.80 -7.74
CA GLY A 51 23.92 10.59 -7.21
C GLY A 51 22.73 10.80 -8.17
N PHE A 52 22.74 10.22 -9.38
CA PHE A 52 21.68 10.47 -10.38
C PHE A 52 20.30 10.08 -9.90
N MET A 53 20.13 8.92 -9.25
CA MET A 53 18.83 8.52 -8.72
C MET A 53 18.35 9.48 -7.62
N GLY A 54 19.24 9.93 -6.74
CA GLY A 54 18.88 10.90 -5.71
C GLY A 54 18.41 12.23 -6.30
N ALA A 55 19.12 12.75 -7.29
CA ALA A 55 18.73 13.98 -8.01
C ALA A 55 17.38 13.79 -8.72
N LEU A 56 17.17 12.62 -9.35
CA LEU A 56 15.93 12.28 -10.05
C LEU A 56 14.74 12.25 -9.08
N MET A 57 14.89 11.56 -7.94
CA MET A 57 13.85 11.49 -6.91
C MET A 57 13.50 12.89 -6.35
N THR A 58 14.51 13.70 -6.02
CA THR A 58 14.29 15.07 -5.51
C THR A 58 13.53 15.94 -6.53
N HIS A 59 13.90 15.84 -7.81
CA HIS A 59 13.18 16.53 -8.88
C HIS A 59 11.73 16.02 -8.99
N ALA A 60 11.53 14.69 -8.95
CA ALA A 60 10.22 14.07 -9.07
C ALA A 60 9.29 14.46 -7.89
N PHE A 61 9.78 14.59 -6.66
CA PHE A 61 8.98 15.08 -5.54
C PHE A 61 8.41 16.47 -5.82
N THR A 62 9.26 17.40 -6.29
CA THR A 62 8.82 18.75 -6.63
C THR A 62 7.79 18.75 -7.77
N LEU A 63 8.01 17.92 -8.80
CA LEU A 63 7.09 17.78 -9.92
C LEU A 63 5.73 17.24 -9.48
N LEU A 64 5.72 16.19 -8.67
CA LEU A 64 4.50 15.54 -8.21
C LEU A 64 3.70 16.42 -7.25
N CYS A 65 4.37 17.12 -6.33
CA CYS A 65 3.72 18.13 -5.48
C CYS A 65 3.00 19.19 -6.34
N ARG A 66 3.67 19.73 -7.37
CA ARG A 66 3.06 20.70 -8.30
C ARG A 66 1.89 20.13 -9.12
N ARG A 67 1.86 18.82 -9.34
CA ARG A 67 0.76 18.09 -10.00
C ARG A 67 -0.38 17.72 -9.04
N GLY A 68 -0.29 18.11 -7.77
CA GLY A 68 -1.33 17.88 -6.76
C GLY A 68 -1.29 16.53 -6.09
N PHE A 69 -0.21 15.74 -6.26
CA PHE A 69 -0.03 14.52 -5.47
C PHE A 69 0.35 14.89 -4.03
N LEU A 70 -0.25 14.20 -3.05
CA LEU A 70 0.04 14.42 -1.64
C LEU A 70 1.13 13.47 -1.13
N LEU A 71 1.21 12.29 -1.74
CA LEU A 71 2.02 11.17 -1.29
C LEU A 71 2.74 10.51 -2.47
N VAL A 72 3.91 9.97 -2.17
CA VAL A 72 4.63 9.05 -3.04
C VAL A 72 4.86 7.76 -2.29
N SER A 73 4.51 6.62 -2.88
CA SER A 73 4.71 5.30 -2.29
C SER A 73 5.51 4.39 -3.21
N LEU A 74 6.18 3.42 -2.64
CA LEU A 74 6.91 2.37 -3.36
C LEU A 74 7.03 1.11 -2.50
N ILE A 75 7.29 -0.01 -3.15
CA ILE A 75 7.65 -1.28 -2.49
C ILE A 75 9.13 -1.53 -2.78
N PRO A 76 10.02 -1.51 -1.76
CA PRO A 76 11.42 -1.86 -1.96
C PRO A 76 11.58 -3.34 -2.34
N ALA A 77 12.27 -3.64 -3.44
CA ALA A 77 12.50 -5.01 -3.89
C ALA A 77 13.41 -5.82 -2.95
N GLU A 78 14.22 -5.14 -2.14
CA GLU A 78 15.18 -5.77 -1.20
C GLU A 78 15.18 -5.04 0.15
N LYS A 79 15.50 -5.76 1.23
CA LYS A 79 15.59 -5.18 2.59
C LYS A 79 16.58 -4.00 2.67
N SER A 80 17.69 -4.04 1.95
CA SER A 80 18.69 -2.98 1.89
C SER A 80 18.15 -1.65 1.35
N LEU A 81 17.12 -1.70 0.52
CA LEU A 81 16.52 -0.52 -0.11
C LEU A 81 15.62 0.27 0.84
N TYR A 82 15.16 -0.32 1.96
CA TYR A 82 14.40 0.44 2.98
C TYR A 82 15.27 1.56 3.59
N ASP A 83 16.51 1.25 3.94
CA ASP A 83 17.45 2.25 4.44
C ASP A 83 17.85 3.26 3.36
N TYR A 84 17.98 2.81 2.12
CA TYR A 84 18.27 3.68 1.00
C TYR A 84 17.16 4.71 0.78
N TYR A 85 15.91 4.29 0.67
CA TYR A 85 14.78 5.20 0.49
C TYR A 85 14.51 6.05 1.74
N GLY A 86 14.81 5.52 2.92
CA GLY A 86 14.74 6.28 4.16
C GLY A 86 15.54 7.58 4.15
N ARG A 87 16.70 7.61 3.47
CA ARG A 87 17.52 8.83 3.28
C ARG A 87 16.83 9.90 2.45
N PHE A 88 15.83 9.51 1.66
CA PHE A 88 15.02 10.40 0.84
C PHE A 88 13.66 10.72 1.50
N GLY A 89 13.52 10.44 2.77
CA GLY A 89 12.34 10.79 3.55
C GLY A 89 11.18 9.81 3.45
N PHE A 90 11.38 8.63 2.84
CA PHE A 90 10.38 7.56 2.89
C PHE A 90 10.38 6.89 4.27
N GLU A 91 9.20 6.56 4.75
CA GLU A 91 8.98 5.77 5.96
C GLU A 91 8.16 4.53 5.63
N THR A 92 8.45 3.40 6.30
CA THR A 92 7.63 2.20 6.18
C THR A 92 6.27 2.47 6.83
N ALA A 93 5.23 2.52 6.02
CA ALA A 93 3.88 2.81 6.48
C ALA A 93 2.92 1.64 6.26
N PHE A 94 3.23 0.75 5.33
CA PHE A 94 2.41 -0.39 5.00
C PHE A 94 3.07 -1.67 5.49
N TYR A 95 2.28 -2.51 6.12
CA TYR A 95 2.71 -3.82 6.61
C TYR A 95 1.67 -4.86 6.24
N CYS A 96 2.14 -6.07 5.98
CA CYS A 96 1.30 -7.25 5.87
C CYS A 96 1.76 -8.31 6.85
N ARG A 97 0.89 -9.25 7.13
CA ARG A 97 1.24 -10.45 7.87
C ARG A 97 1.12 -11.65 6.95
N LYS A 98 2.22 -12.36 6.80
CA LYS A 98 2.30 -13.58 5.99
C LYS A 98 2.15 -14.80 6.87
N TYR A 99 1.25 -15.67 6.48
CA TYR A 99 0.95 -16.91 7.16
C TYR A 99 1.34 -18.09 6.28
N LEU A 100 2.01 -19.07 6.86
CA LEU A 100 2.27 -20.35 6.24
C LEU A 100 1.48 -21.43 6.98
N TYR A 101 0.63 -22.15 6.24
CA TYR A 101 -0.09 -23.31 6.77
C TYR A 101 0.33 -24.57 6.05
N GLU A 102 0.28 -25.70 6.77
CA GLU A 102 0.26 -27.04 6.21
C GLU A 102 -1.17 -27.58 6.17
N ILE A 103 -1.49 -28.28 5.08
CA ILE A 103 -2.78 -28.96 4.90
C ILE A 103 -2.56 -30.44 5.19
N ASN A 104 -3.10 -30.90 6.32
CA ASN A 104 -2.82 -32.23 6.89
C ASN A 104 -4.02 -33.18 6.82
N GLY A 105 -5.04 -32.86 6.03
CA GLY A 105 -6.25 -33.67 5.96
C GLY A 105 -7.23 -33.23 4.88
N VAL A 106 -8.40 -33.84 4.90
CA VAL A 106 -9.50 -33.44 4.02
C VAL A 106 -10.15 -32.19 4.61
N LEU A 107 -10.13 -31.12 3.85
CA LEU A 107 -10.80 -29.89 4.24
C LEU A 107 -12.32 -30.10 4.20
N PRO A 108 -13.08 -29.49 5.12
CA PRO A 108 -14.52 -29.62 5.15
C PRO A 108 -15.15 -29.14 3.83
N ALA A 109 -16.27 -29.70 3.49
CA ALA A 109 -17.06 -29.21 2.36
C ALA A 109 -17.48 -27.75 2.64
N SER A 110 -17.44 -26.95 1.59
CA SER A 110 -17.93 -25.57 1.61
C SER A 110 -18.94 -25.44 0.47
N ASP A 111 -20.03 -24.77 0.71
CA ASP A 111 -21.02 -24.44 -0.31
C ASP A 111 -20.56 -23.29 -1.21
N ALA A 112 -19.38 -22.69 -0.92
CA ALA A 112 -18.79 -21.65 -1.72
C ALA A 112 -18.42 -22.16 -3.11
N VAL A 113 -18.99 -21.54 -4.13
CA VAL A 113 -18.73 -21.82 -5.54
C VAL A 113 -17.74 -20.78 -6.06
N LEU A 114 -16.60 -21.27 -6.57
CA LEU A 114 -15.58 -20.40 -7.18
C LEU A 114 -16.01 -19.99 -8.59
N ASP A 115 -15.88 -18.69 -8.85
CA ASP A 115 -16.11 -18.08 -10.16
C ASP A 115 -14.93 -17.16 -10.53
N ASN A 116 -14.48 -17.16 -11.77
CA ASN A 116 -13.46 -16.28 -12.33
C ASN A 116 -13.90 -15.62 -13.64
N THR A 117 -15.20 -15.63 -13.92
CA THR A 117 -15.78 -15.16 -15.20
C THR A 117 -16.18 -13.68 -15.16
N PHE A 118 -16.25 -13.07 -13.97
CA PHE A 118 -16.58 -11.66 -13.83
C PHE A 118 -15.55 -10.76 -14.53
N ASP A 119 -16.01 -9.64 -15.10
CA ASP A 119 -15.14 -8.64 -15.71
C ASP A 119 -14.42 -7.78 -14.66
N SER A 120 -13.48 -6.98 -15.14
CA SER A 120 -12.65 -6.15 -14.26
C SER A 120 -13.40 -4.97 -13.66
N GLU A 121 -14.45 -4.48 -14.31
CA GLU A 121 -15.32 -3.42 -13.80
C GLU A 121 -16.07 -3.89 -12.54
N TRP A 122 -16.71 -5.07 -12.65
CA TRP A 122 -17.38 -5.68 -11.51
C TRP A 122 -16.42 -6.00 -10.37
N LEU A 123 -15.24 -6.59 -10.69
CA LEU A 123 -14.21 -6.93 -9.69
C LEU A 123 -13.71 -5.69 -8.94
N SER A 124 -13.44 -4.59 -9.64
CA SER A 124 -13.01 -3.32 -9.05
C SER A 124 -14.07 -2.79 -8.07
N GLY A 125 -15.34 -2.78 -8.47
CA GLY A 125 -16.45 -2.34 -7.61
C GLY A 125 -16.61 -3.20 -6.34
N GLU A 126 -16.58 -4.52 -6.49
CA GLU A 126 -16.71 -5.45 -5.36
C GLU A 126 -15.48 -5.43 -4.44
N TRP A 127 -14.28 -5.31 -5.00
CA TRP A 127 -13.06 -5.12 -4.20
C TRP A 127 -13.12 -3.85 -3.36
N CYS A 128 -13.52 -2.73 -4.00
CA CYS A 128 -13.68 -1.47 -3.29
C CYS A 128 -14.69 -1.60 -2.13
N ARG A 129 -15.83 -2.26 -2.36
CA ARG A 129 -16.85 -2.52 -1.35
C ARG A 129 -16.34 -3.38 -0.20
N LEU A 130 -15.70 -4.52 -0.51
CA LEU A 130 -15.19 -5.46 0.49
C LEU A 130 -14.04 -4.89 1.34
N THR A 131 -13.29 -3.94 0.79
CA THR A 131 -12.17 -3.30 1.50
C THR A 131 -12.54 -2.00 2.21
N MET A 132 -13.80 -1.56 2.17
CA MET A 132 -14.26 -0.31 2.82
C MET A 132 -13.98 -0.23 4.33
N ALA A 133 -13.85 -1.36 5.01
CA ALA A 133 -13.52 -1.40 6.43
C ALA A 133 -12.10 -0.89 6.75
N TYR A 134 -11.19 -0.87 5.76
CA TYR A 134 -9.85 -0.33 5.94
C TYR A 134 -9.87 1.19 5.80
N SER A 135 -9.49 1.90 6.85
CA SER A 135 -9.49 3.37 6.91
C SER A 135 -8.40 4.02 6.04
N CYS A 136 -7.41 3.25 5.63
CA CYS A 136 -6.36 3.66 4.70
C CYS A 136 -6.05 2.51 3.74
N ARG A 137 -6.39 2.68 2.47
CA ARG A 137 -6.15 1.66 1.43
C ARG A 137 -5.94 2.28 0.06
N VAL A 138 -5.17 1.59 -0.78
CA VAL A 138 -5.05 1.94 -2.20
C VAL A 138 -6.34 1.53 -2.91
N LEU A 139 -6.90 2.43 -3.69
CA LEU A 139 -8.06 2.17 -4.55
C LEU A 139 -7.59 1.72 -5.93
N HIS A 140 -8.28 0.76 -6.50
CA HIS A 140 -8.00 0.21 -7.83
C HIS A 140 -9.22 0.39 -8.73
N ASP A 141 -8.95 0.85 -9.95
CA ASP A 141 -9.95 0.98 -11.00
C ASP A 141 -10.00 -0.29 -11.90
N THR A 142 -10.79 -0.22 -12.96
CA THR A 142 -10.95 -1.31 -13.92
C THR A 142 -9.64 -1.64 -14.63
N ASP A 143 -8.86 -0.63 -15.02
CA ASP A 143 -7.60 -0.81 -15.74
C ASP A 143 -6.56 -1.51 -14.84
N ASP A 144 -6.53 -1.18 -13.54
CA ASP A 144 -5.68 -1.85 -12.56
C ASP A 144 -6.03 -3.34 -12.45
N PHE A 145 -7.34 -3.67 -12.40
CA PHE A 145 -7.77 -5.07 -12.35
C PHE A 145 -7.47 -5.83 -13.63
N ASP A 146 -7.50 -5.20 -14.81
CA ASP A 146 -7.06 -5.82 -16.06
C ASP A 146 -5.57 -6.18 -16.02
N VAL A 147 -4.73 -5.29 -15.46
CA VAL A 147 -3.31 -5.56 -15.24
C VAL A 147 -3.12 -6.71 -14.26
N VAL A 148 -3.73 -6.65 -13.07
CA VAL A 148 -3.64 -7.70 -12.03
C VAL A 148 -4.04 -9.06 -12.59
N ARG A 149 -5.18 -9.15 -13.31
CA ARG A 149 -5.64 -10.41 -13.91
C ARG A 149 -4.67 -10.95 -14.94
N THR A 150 -4.11 -10.05 -15.77
CA THR A 150 -3.14 -10.43 -16.79
C THR A 150 -1.88 -11.00 -16.15
N ASP A 151 -1.30 -10.31 -15.17
CA ASP A 151 -0.06 -10.70 -14.50
C ASP A 151 -0.22 -12.01 -13.74
N VAL A 152 -1.32 -12.15 -12.99
CA VAL A 152 -1.61 -13.37 -12.23
C VAL A 152 -1.81 -14.57 -13.15
N ARG A 153 -2.49 -14.39 -14.31
CA ARG A 153 -2.67 -15.46 -15.32
C ARG A 153 -1.35 -15.85 -15.99
N LEU A 154 -0.49 -14.89 -16.28
CA LEU A 154 0.88 -15.17 -16.77
C LEU A 154 1.71 -15.96 -15.77
N ALA A 155 1.48 -15.77 -14.46
CA ALA A 155 2.08 -16.55 -13.38
C ALA A 155 1.39 -17.92 -13.14
N GLY A 156 0.39 -18.29 -13.94
CA GLY A 156 -0.37 -19.54 -13.81
C GLY A 156 -1.47 -19.53 -12.75
N GLY A 157 -1.81 -18.35 -12.24
CA GLY A 157 -2.87 -18.14 -11.26
C GLY A 157 -4.17 -17.58 -11.86
N ASP A 158 -5.02 -17.04 -11.00
CA ASP A 158 -6.23 -16.29 -11.41
C ASP A 158 -6.79 -15.46 -10.23
N VAL A 159 -7.78 -14.62 -10.54
CA VAL A 159 -8.63 -13.95 -9.56
C VAL A 159 -9.92 -14.76 -9.41
N TRP A 160 -10.15 -15.25 -8.20
CA TRP A 160 -11.33 -16.04 -7.87
C TRP A 160 -12.28 -15.27 -6.97
N THR A 161 -13.56 -15.48 -7.18
CA THR A 161 -14.62 -14.90 -6.39
C THR A 161 -15.55 -15.99 -5.85
N THR A 162 -16.23 -15.66 -4.76
CA THR A 162 -17.47 -16.32 -4.34
C THR A 162 -18.54 -15.27 -4.22
N SER A 163 -19.77 -15.60 -4.60
CA SER A 163 -20.88 -14.63 -4.63
C SER A 163 -22.19 -15.25 -4.20
N VAL A 164 -23.10 -14.39 -3.71
CA VAL A 164 -24.50 -14.73 -3.43
C VAL A 164 -25.38 -13.68 -4.10
N ALA A 165 -26.32 -14.14 -4.91
CA ALA A 165 -27.24 -13.27 -5.64
C ALA A 165 -26.56 -12.13 -6.45
N GLY A 166 -25.40 -12.42 -7.04
CA GLY A 166 -24.65 -11.46 -7.88
C GLY A 166 -23.78 -10.47 -7.12
N THR A 167 -23.70 -10.56 -5.79
CA THR A 167 -22.82 -9.74 -4.97
C THR A 167 -21.66 -10.60 -4.46
N ALA A 168 -20.41 -10.13 -4.56
CA ALA A 168 -19.27 -10.88 -4.05
C ALA A 168 -19.33 -11.04 -2.53
N THR A 169 -19.10 -12.25 -2.06
CA THR A 169 -18.85 -12.52 -0.65
C THR A 169 -17.35 -12.55 -0.34
N ALA A 170 -16.53 -12.94 -1.30
CA ALA A 170 -15.08 -12.84 -1.20
C ALA A 170 -14.43 -12.76 -2.61
N VAL A 171 -13.26 -12.13 -2.66
CA VAL A 171 -12.37 -12.07 -3.82
C VAL A 171 -10.96 -12.45 -3.39
N ALA A 172 -10.28 -13.31 -4.14
CA ALA A 172 -8.92 -13.75 -3.85
C ALA A 172 -8.06 -13.75 -5.12
N VAL A 173 -6.86 -13.22 -5.02
CA VAL A 173 -5.82 -13.24 -6.05
C VAL A 173 -4.84 -14.35 -5.72
N VAL A 174 -4.75 -15.38 -6.56
CA VAL A 174 -4.02 -16.60 -6.21
C VAL A 174 -3.04 -17.04 -7.29
N VAL A 175 -1.92 -17.61 -6.87
CA VAL A 175 -0.92 -18.24 -7.75
C VAL A 175 -0.53 -19.61 -7.19
N PRO A 176 -0.75 -20.70 -7.93
CA PRO A 176 -0.23 -22.01 -7.55
C PRO A 176 1.28 -22.09 -7.86
N ARG A 177 2.07 -22.62 -6.92
CA ARG A 177 3.51 -22.89 -7.12
C ARG A 177 3.89 -24.26 -6.55
N GLY A 178 4.10 -25.25 -7.43
CA GLY A 178 4.42 -26.61 -7.02
C GLY A 178 3.32 -27.22 -6.15
N ASP A 179 3.64 -27.57 -4.92
CA ASP A 179 2.68 -28.10 -3.93
C ASP A 179 2.05 -27.02 -3.03
N SER A 180 2.30 -25.75 -3.34
CA SER A 180 1.84 -24.61 -2.55
C SER A 180 0.81 -23.79 -3.31
N LEU A 181 -0.18 -23.26 -2.61
CA LEU A 181 -1.08 -22.22 -3.09
C LEU A 181 -0.71 -20.91 -2.41
N ILE A 182 -0.42 -19.90 -3.19
CA ILE A 182 -0.13 -18.54 -2.69
C ILE A 182 -1.37 -17.68 -2.90
N ILE A 183 -1.94 -17.19 -1.82
CA ILE A 183 -2.97 -16.14 -1.87
C ILE A 183 -2.23 -14.82 -1.66
N LEU A 184 -2.05 -14.11 -2.78
CA LEU A 184 -1.33 -12.83 -2.82
C LEU A 184 -2.11 -11.74 -2.11
N ASP A 185 -3.43 -11.76 -2.31
CA ASP A 185 -4.35 -10.83 -1.69
C ASP A 185 -5.75 -11.43 -1.60
N ILE A 186 -6.52 -11.03 -0.58
CA ILE A 186 -7.86 -11.55 -0.34
C ILE A 186 -8.69 -10.54 0.47
N CYS A 187 -9.92 -10.35 0.06
CA CYS A 187 -10.92 -9.64 0.85
C CYS A 187 -12.23 -10.44 0.90
N ALA A 188 -12.97 -10.30 1.99
CA ALA A 188 -14.20 -11.05 2.21
C ALA A 188 -15.19 -10.26 3.10
N ASP A 189 -16.46 -10.57 2.92
CA ASP A 189 -17.55 -10.08 3.76
C ASP A 189 -17.63 -10.93 5.04
N GLY A 190 -16.62 -10.76 5.89
CA GLY A 190 -16.49 -11.45 7.17
C GLY A 190 -15.73 -12.79 7.10
N GLU A 191 -15.50 -13.34 8.29
CA GLU A 191 -14.64 -14.52 8.50
C GLU A 191 -15.15 -15.77 7.78
N MET A 192 -16.47 -16.02 7.81
CA MET A 192 -17.06 -17.22 7.20
C MET A 192 -16.95 -17.20 5.68
N ALA A 193 -17.05 -16.03 5.04
CA ALA A 193 -16.85 -15.88 3.61
C ALA A 193 -15.37 -16.12 3.25
N MET A 194 -14.44 -15.62 4.07
CA MET A 194 -13.02 -15.87 3.90
C MET A 194 -12.68 -17.37 4.04
N VAL A 195 -13.19 -18.04 5.05
CA VAL A 195 -13.04 -19.49 5.24
C VAL A 195 -13.62 -20.25 4.04
N GLY A 196 -14.79 -19.84 3.57
CA GLY A 196 -15.48 -20.44 2.42
C GLY A 196 -14.63 -20.43 1.15
N ILE A 197 -14.11 -19.26 0.76
CA ILE A 197 -13.29 -19.14 -0.45
C ILE A 197 -11.95 -19.87 -0.29
N ILE A 198 -11.27 -19.79 0.86
CA ILE A 198 -10.02 -20.52 1.12
C ILE A 198 -10.26 -22.03 1.02
N SER A 199 -11.32 -22.55 1.63
CA SER A 199 -11.67 -23.97 1.54
C SER A 199 -11.92 -24.40 0.09
N ALA A 200 -12.67 -23.62 -0.67
CA ALA A 200 -12.96 -23.90 -2.08
C ALA A 200 -11.70 -23.86 -2.95
N LEU A 201 -10.80 -22.89 -2.73
CA LEU A 201 -9.50 -22.79 -3.40
C LEU A 201 -8.59 -24.00 -3.08
N CYS A 202 -8.50 -24.38 -1.82
CA CYS A 202 -7.71 -25.54 -1.41
C CYS A 202 -8.26 -26.85 -2.02
N ARG A 203 -9.57 -27.02 -2.16
CA ARG A 203 -10.16 -28.16 -2.87
C ARG A 203 -9.83 -28.17 -4.36
N ARG A 204 -9.88 -27.00 -5.01
CA ARG A 204 -9.58 -26.86 -6.43
C ARG A 204 -8.13 -27.18 -6.76
N TYR A 205 -7.19 -26.66 -5.96
CA TYR A 205 -5.75 -26.76 -6.23
C TYR A 205 -5.08 -27.93 -5.50
N SER A 206 -5.72 -28.49 -4.49
CA SER A 206 -5.21 -29.59 -3.66
C SER A 206 -3.77 -29.35 -3.15
N PRO A 207 -3.44 -28.16 -2.60
CA PRO A 207 -2.09 -27.84 -2.17
C PRO A 207 -1.74 -28.58 -0.88
N ARG A 208 -0.44 -28.81 -0.63
CA ARG A 208 0.07 -29.24 0.67
C ARG A 208 0.36 -28.07 1.61
N ARG A 209 0.62 -26.89 1.03
CA ARG A 209 0.92 -25.67 1.78
C ARG A 209 0.07 -24.52 1.26
N LEU A 210 -0.38 -23.68 2.18
CA LEU A 210 -1.07 -22.45 1.86
C LEU A 210 -0.25 -21.29 2.43
N LEU A 211 0.12 -20.35 1.54
CA LEU A 211 0.70 -19.07 1.91
C LEU A 211 -0.40 -18.00 1.76
N LEU A 212 -0.65 -17.27 2.84
CA LEU A 212 -1.69 -16.26 2.89
C LEU A 212 -1.09 -14.93 3.33
N SER A 213 -1.30 -13.87 2.56
CA SER A 213 -0.95 -12.51 2.95
C SER A 213 -2.22 -11.76 3.34
N LEU A 214 -2.20 -11.13 4.51
CA LEU A 214 -3.29 -10.30 5.02
C LEU A 214 -2.75 -8.94 5.46
N PRO A 215 -3.59 -7.87 5.47
CA PRO A 215 -3.23 -6.61 6.10
C PRO A 215 -2.80 -6.82 7.54
N ASP A 216 -1.82 -6.05 8.01
CA ASP A 216 -1.40 -6.08 9.42
C ASP A 216 -2.58 -5.71 10.34
N GLY A 217 -2.71 -6.40 11.47
CA GLY A 217 -3.85 -6.25 12.38
C GLY A 217 -5.07 -7.12 12.04
N SER A 218 -5.05 -7.91 10.95
CA SER A 218 -6.09 -8.91 10.69
C SER A 218 -5.87 -10.14 11.58
N GLU A 219 -6.85 -10.46 12.42
CA GLU A 219 -6.79 -11.63 13.31
C GLU A 219 -7.19 -12.94 12.61
N VAL A 220 -7.85 -12.86 11.45
CA VAL A 220 -8.38 -14.04 10.73
C VAL A 220 -7.31 -15.07 10.44
N GLY A 221 -6.09 -14.65 10.12
CA GLY A 221 -4.99 -15.55 9.84
C GLY A 221 -4.58 -16.42 11.03
N GLU A 222 -4.66 -15.90 12.25
CA GLU A 222 -4.36 -16.66 13.47
C GLU A 222 -5.46 -17.67 13.83
N ILE A 223 -6.72 -17.28 13.62
CA ILE A 223 -7.88 -18.10 13.98
C ILE A 223 -8.30 -19.08 12.88
N LEU A 224 -7.78 -18.96 11.66
CA LEU A 224 -8.14 -19.80 10.52
C LEU A 224 -8.08 -21.31 10.83
N PRO A 225 -7.07 -21.86 11.56
CA PRO A 225 -7.04 -23.27 11.92
C PRO A 225 -8.18 -23.70 12.85
N SER A 226 -8.77 -22.79 13.62
CA SER A 226 -9.93 -23.11 14.46
C SER A 226 -11.25 -23.12 13.68
N LEU A 227 -11.29 -22.39 12.55
CA LEU A 227 -12.46 -22.28 11.69
C LEU A 227 -12.45 -23.30 10.55
N LEU A 228 -11.28 -23.78 10.15
CA LEU A 228 -11.09 -24.68 9.03
C LEU A 228 -10.25 -25.90 9.49
N SER A 229 -10.91 -27.02 9.75
CA SER A 229 -10.21 -28.25 10.13
C SER A 229 -9.33 -28.78 9.00
N GLY A 230 -8.23 -29.46 9.35
CA GLY A 230 -7.29 -30.00 8.36
C GLY A 230 -6.20 -29.04 7.89
N ILE A 231 -6.14 -27.82 8.46
CA ILE A 231 -5.08 -26.83 8.24
C ILE A 231 -4.36 -26.56 9.56
N ALA A 232 -3.05 -26.41 9.52
CA ALA A 232 -2.22 -26.12 10.69
C ALA A 232 -1.29 -24.94 10.42
N LEU A 233 -1.35 -23.90 11.24
CA LEU A 233 -0.43 -22.77 11.17
C LEU A 233 0.99 -23.20 11.53
N LYS A 234 1.97 -22.88 10.68
CA LYS A 234 3.40 -23.17 10.85
C LYS A 234 4.19 -21.95 11.24
N SER A 235 3.94 -20.83 10.57
CA SER A 235 4.55 -19.54 10.88
C SER A 235 3.63 -18.39 10.54
N SER A 236 3.83 -17.30 11.27
CA SER A 236 3.21 -16.01 11.04
C SER A 236 4.27 -14.95 11.21
N GLU A 237 4.48 -14.15 10.16
CA GLU A 237 5.51 -13.10 10.14
C GLU A 237 4.91 -11.78 9.68
N ARG A 238 5.23 -10.73 10.45
CA ARG A 238 4.93 -9.35 10.04
C ARG A 238 6.02 -8.86 9.12
N GLU A 239 5.66 -8.45 7.92
CA GLU A 239 6.60 -7.92 6.93
C GLU A 239 6.25 -6.49 6.53
N ALA A 240 7.29 -5.70 6.26
CA ALA A 240 7.13 -4.42 5.59
C ALA A 240 6.69 -4.67 4.15
N SER A 241 5.58 -4.06 3.73
CA SER A 241 4.99 -4.22 2.40
C SER A 241 4.98 -2.93 1.57
N GLY A 242 5.42 -1.81 2.14
CA GLY A 242 5.55 -0.57 1.41
C GLY A 242 6.02 0.60 2.25
N MET A 243 6.63 1.55 1.55
CA MET A 243 7.05 2.83 2.11
C MET A 243 6.29 3.97 1.47
N THR A 244 6.06 5.03 2.23
CA THR A 244 5.47 6.26 1.69
C THR A 244 6.24 7.49 2.15
N ARG A 245 6.16 8.56 1.37
CA ARG A 245 6.69 9.89 1.67
C ARG A 245 5.63 10.96 1.40
N ILE A 246 5.51 11.91 2.30
CA ILE A 246 4.66 13.08 2.13
C ILE A 246 5.36 14.08 1.19
N VAL A 247 4.68 14.52 0.13
CA VAL A 247 5.18 15.53 -0.80
C VAL A 247 4.40 16.84 -0.74
N ASP A 248 3.17 16.83 -0.19
CA ASP A 248 2.42 18.05 0.17
C ASP A 248 1.89 17.92 1.60
N ALA A 249 2.71 18.40 2.55
CA ALA A 249 2.37 18.33 3.96
C ALA A 249 1.26 19.30 4.36
N GLU A 250 1.16 20.45 3.69
CA GLU A 250 0.15 21.48 4.00
C GLU A 250 -1.25 20.97 3.70
N THR A 251 -1.45 20.45 2.49
CA THR A 251 -2.74 19.87 2.09
C THR A 251 -3.07 18.63 2.92
N LEU A 252 -2.11 17.72 3.14
CA LEU A 252 -2.35 16.50 3.91
C LEU A 252 -2.72 16.77 5.38
N LEU A 253 -2.06 17.74 6.03
CA LEU A 253 -2.40 18.15 7.40
C LEU A 253 -3.75 18.88 7.45
N GLY A 254 -4.15 19.54 6.35
CA GLY A 254 -5.52 20.08 6.17
C GLY A 254 -6.55 18.96 6.21
N ARG A 255 -6.34 17.86 5.43
CA ARG A 255 -7.22 16.69 5.43
C ARG A 255 -7.30 16.02 6.80
N TYR A 256 -6.15 15.92 7.48
CA TYR A 256 -6.13 15.42 8.85
C TYR A 256 -6.96 16.29 9.81
N ALA A 257 -6.82 17.61 9.72
CA ALA A 257 -7.59 18.53 10.56
C ALA A 257 -9.10 18.40 10.32
N ASP A 258 -9.52 18.34 9.05
CA ASP A 258 -10.93 18.17 8.67
C ASP A 258 -11.51 16.85 9.23
N ALA A 259 -10.73 15.76 9.16
CA ALA A 259 -11.14 14.44 9.65
C ALA A 259 -11.20 14.38 11.19
N TYR A 260 -10.37 15.15 11.88
CA TYR A 260 -10.25 15.16 13.34
C TYR A 260 -10.43 16.56 13.95
N PRO A 261 -11.62 17.19 13.82
CA PRO A 261 -11.84 18.61 14.18
C PRO A 261 -11.61 18.92 15.66
N ASN A 262 -11.68 17.93 16.52
CA ASN A 262 -11.46 18.07 17.97
C ASN A 262 -9.99 17.93 18.39
N ARG A 263 -9.08 17.66 17.45
CA ARG A 263 -7.65 17.55 17.73
C ARG A 263 -6.98 18.91 17.61
N THR A 264 -6.05 19.19 18.53
CA THR A 264 -5.22 20.40 18.50
C THR A 264 -3.77 19.98 18.59
N HIS A 265 -2.96 20.44 17.62
CA HIS A 265 -1.53 20.16 17.54
C HIS A 265 -0.77 21.35 16.97
N THR A 266 0.43 21.60 17.49
CA THR A 266 1.42 22.48 16.88
C THR A 266 2.63 21.65 16.51
N ILE A 267 2.92 21.56 15.21
CA ILE A 267 3.94 20.69 14.63
C ILE A 267 4.99 21.54 13.94
N ARG A 268 6.26 21.42 14.35
CA ARG A 268 7.39 21.91 13.56
C ARG A 268 7.83 20.82 12.62
N LEU A 269 7.79 21.08 11.31
CA LEU A 269 8.22 20.15 10.27
C LEU A 269 9.47 20.69 9.56
N ARG A 270 10.47 19.83 9.38
CA ARG A 270 11.64 20.06 8.54
C ARG A 270 11.72 19.02 7.43
N ASP A 271 11.87 19.50 6.20
CA ASP A 271 12.06 18.66 5.01
C ASP A 271 13.16 19.28 4.15
N ASP A 272 14.37 18.73 4.23
CA ASP A 272 15.55 19.26 3.55
C ASP A 272 15.48 19.03 2.03
N LEU A 273 14.77 17.99 1.57
CA LEU A 273 14.65 17.65 0.16
C LEU A 273 13.49 18.38 -0.52
N LEU A 274 12.49 18.77 0.22
CA LEU A 274 11.34 19.52 -0.25
C LEU A 274 11.01 20.67 0.72
N PRO A 275 11.79 21.75 0.70
CA PRO A 275 11.67 22.86 1.66
C PRO A 275 10.28 23.51 1.72
N SER A 276 9.48 23.35 0.66
CA SER A 276 8.07 23.80 0.66
C SER A 276 7.23 23.12 1.75
N ASN A 277 7.61 21.94 2.23
CA ASN A 277 6.96 21.28 3.36
C ASN A 277 7.39 21.85 4.72
N SER A 278 8.55 22.49 4.81
CA SER A 278 9.06 22.99 6.08
C SER A 278 8.22 24.16 6.61
N GLY A 279 7.90 24.13 7.91
CA GLY A 279 7.10 25.17 8.55
C GLY A 279 6.64 24.77 9.95
N ILE A 280 5.92 25.69 10.59
CA ILE A 280 5.17 25.41 11.83
C ILE A 280 3.70 25.31 11.44
N TYR A 281 3.12 24.14 11.66
CA TYR A 281 1.72 23.83 11.36
C TYR A 281 0.92 23.87 12.65
N THR A 282 -0.15 24.64 12.67
CA THR A 282 -1.13 24.66 13.76
C THR A 282 -2.41 24.01 13.29
N ILE A 283 -2.83 22.95 13.95
CA ILE A 283 -4.07 22.21 13.72
C ILE A 283 -5.00 22.55 14.88
N LYS A 284 -6.16 23.11 14.58
CA LYS A 284 -7.16 23.48 15.59
C LYS A 284 -8.54 23.67 14.94
N GLU A 285 -9.58 23.18 15.61
CA GLU A 285 -11.00 23.39 15.21
C GLU A 285 -11.27 22.98 13.75
N GLY A 286 -10.75 21.82 13.33
CA GLY A 286 -10.93 21.31 11.97
C GLY A 286 -10.14 22.06 10.90
N ARG A 287 -9.17 22.89 11.25
CA ARG A 287 -8.36 23.67 10.30
C ARG A 287 -6.89 23.49 10.54
N SER A 288 -6.10 23.56 9.48
CA SER A 288 -4.66 23.68 9.58
C SER A 288 -4.20 25.04 9.03
N GLY A 289 -3.19 25.61 9.67
CA GLY A 289 -2.51 26.82 9.21
C GLY A 289 -1.02 26.61 9.25
N LYS A 290 -0.29 27.17 8.28
CA LYS A 290 1.16 27.06 8.17
C LYS A 290 1.83 28.41 8.32
N GLN A 291 2.93 28.45 9.09
CA GLN A 291 3.83 29.59 9.20
C GLN A 291 5.24 29.16 8.76
N PRO A 292 6.00 30.04 8.09
CA PRO A 292 7.39 29.76 7.74
C PRO A 292 8.24 29.52 9.01
N LEU A 293 9.28 28.70 8.91
CA LEU A 293 10.32 28.61 9.91
C LEU A 293 11.06 29.94 9.95
N SER A 294 10.85 30.72 11.01
CA SER A 294 11.55 32.00 11.20
C SER A 294 13.02 31.76 11.53
N LEU A 295 13.93 32.53 10.92
CA LEU A 295 15.35 32.59 11.25
C LEU A 295 15.60 33.30 12.61
N SER A 296 14.66 34.12 13.05
CA SER A 296 14.68 34.78 14.37
C SER A 296 13.83 33.95 15.34
N GLY A 297 14.50 33.30 16.27
CA GLY A 297 13.92 32.39 17.26
C GLY A 297 12.70 32.95 17.99
N THR A 298 11.54 32.85 17.39
CA THR A 298 10.31 32.89 18.16
C THR A 298 10.14 31.51 18.79
N ASP A 299 10.17 31.47 20.10
CA ASP A 299 9.99 30.28 20.95
C ASP A 299 8.54 29.75 20.84
N THR A 300 8.08 29.46 19.60
CA THR A 300 6.81 28.76 19.44
C THR A 300 6.99 27.38 20.02
N VAL A 301 6.36 27.14 21.16
CA VAL A 301 6.30 25.80 21.76
C VAL A 301 5.51 24.92 20.81
N CYS A 302 6.15 23.87 20.30
CA CYS A 302 5.53 22.90 19.44
C CYS A 302 5.30 21.61 20.24
N ASP A 303 4.15 20.96 20.00
CA ASP A 303 3.87 19.65 20.59
C ASP A 303 4.78 18.58 19.98
N TYR A 304 5.17 18.79 18.71
CA TYR A 304 6.01 17.86 17.94
C TYR A 304 7.07 18.62 17.14
N ASP A 305 8.26 18.05 17.05
CA ASP A 305 9.35 18.48 16.15
C ASP A 305 9.71 17.29 15.26
N PHE A 306 9.25 17.33 14.02
CA PHE A 306 9.32 16.22 13.09
C PHE A 306 10.21 16.54 11.88
N ASP A 307 10.93 15.52 11.39
CA ASP A 307 11.26 15.41 9.98
C ASP A 307 10.07 14.78 9.22
N VAL A 308 10.18 14.70 7.89
CA VAL A 308 9.10 14.15 7.07
C VAL A 308 8.80 12.68 7.36
N ARG A 309 9.82 11.89 7.77
CA ARG A 309 9.64 10.49 8.14
C ARG A 309 8.85 10.35 9.44
N ALA A 310 9.21 11.14 10.44
CA ALA A 310 8.51 11.15 11.73
C ALA A 310 7.05 11.58 11.54
N LEU A 311 6.78 12.60 10.71
CA LEU A 311 5.43 13.02 10.38
C LEU A 311 4.66 11.89 9.68
N THR A 312 5.29 11.20 8.72
CA THR A 312 4.67 10.06 8.02
C THR A 312 4.32 8.95 9.02
N ARG A 313 5.25 8.58 9.90
CA ARG A 313 4.99 7.57 10.95
C ARG A 313 3.85 7.97 11.86
N TRP A 314 3.85 9.21 12.30
CA TRP A 314 2.82 9.74 13.18
C TRP A 314 1.43 9.69 12.54
N LEU A 315 1.31 10.09 11.26
CA LEU A 315 0.03 10.08 10.56
C LEU A 315 -0.46 8.66 10.24
N PHE A 316 0.43 7.79 9.77
CA PHE A 316 0.02 6.48 9.22
C PHE A 316 0.03 5.33 10.23
N LEU A 317 0.84 5.41 11.27
CA LEU A 317 0.97 4.31 12.25
C LEU A 317 0.43 4.64 13.64
N GLU A 318 0.34 5.93 13.99
CA GLU A 318 -0.08 6.33 15.33
C GLU A 318 -1.48 6.96 15.36
N LYS A 319 -1.95 7.51 14.22
CA LYS A 319 -3.21 8.27 14.14
C LYS A 319 -4.29 7.61 13.26
N ILE A 320 -4.00 6.48 12.65
CA ILE A 320 -4.96 5.68 11.89
C ILE A 320 -5.45 4.54 12.79
N ASP A 321 -6.77 4.36 12.89
CA ASP A 321 -7.39 3.32 13.74
C ASP A 321 -7.13 1.90 13.21
N MET A 322 -6.87 1.77 11.90
CA MET A 322 -6.52 0.51 11.24
C MET A 322 -5.22 0.66 10.45
N ALA A 323 -4.42 -0.41 10.41
CA ALA A 323 -3.17 -0.42 9.67
C ALA A 323 -3.40 -0.10 8.17
N PRO A 324 -2.54 0.75 7.58
CA PRO A 324 -2.61 1.06 6.15
C PRO A 324 -2.46 -0.20 5.32
N TYR A 325 -3.29 -0.35 4.30
CA TYR A 325 -3.34 -1.51 3.43
C TYR A 325 -2.93 -1.16 1.99
N MET A 326 -1.82 -1.70 1.55
CA MET A 326 -1.36 -1.60 0.18
C MET A 326 -1.94 -2.78 -0.63
N SER A 327 -3.21 -2.62 -1.00
CA SER A 327 -4.01 -3.61 -1.70
C SER A 327 -3.51 -3.82 -3.13
N LEU A 328 -3.41 -5.07 -3.58
CA LEU A 328 -3.08 -5.49 -4.96
C LEU A 328 -1.80 -4.85 -5.56
N MET A 329 -0.98 -4.21 -4.76
CA MET A 329 0.36 -3.80 -5.16
C MET A 329 1.23 -5.04 -5.08
N LEU A 330 1.36 -5.73 -6.22
CA LEU A 330 2.16 -6.94 -6.32
C LEU A 330 3.64 -6.53 -6.32
N SER A 331 4.38 -6.92 -5.28
CA SER A 331 5.84 -6.95 -5.35
C SER A 331 6.26 -8.07 -6.30
N GLU A 332 7.18 -7.78 -7.22
CA GLU A 332 7.80 -8.75 -8.11
C GLU A 332 8.40 -9.97 -7.37
#